data_2da6f51b236abbd363b10d31356fabc6
#
_entry.id   2da6f51b236abbd363b10d31356fabc6
#
_cell.length_a   1.000
_cell.length_b   1.000
_cell.length_c   1.000
_cell.angle_alpha   90.00
_cell.angle_beta   90.00
_cell.angle_gamma   90.00
#
_symmetry.space_group_name_H-M   'P 1'
#
loop_
_entity.id
_entity.type
_entity.pdbx_description
1 polymer ?
#
loop_
_entity_poly.entity_id
_entity_poly.type
_entity_poly.pdbx_seq_one_letter_code
_entity_poly.pdbx_strand_id
1 'polypeptide(L)'
;GPLVVTRKGLTNLLNAKIATPGQYTTAHLLFLLRFGNLCDITHVRFDEILPGINNGIFDAGVIIHEGRFIYHQYNCDMLIDLGKWWEDVTGLPIPLGCIAIHKRHAHSKPLIEEIIRQSILYARENPDASKEYIRLLAQELDDTVIQQHIDLYVNDFSLSLGTTGIKALHTLKEMAQCRGIF
;
A
#
# COMPACT_ATOMS: atom_id res chain seq x y z
N GLY A 1 1.86 -2.15 -5.28
CA GLY A 1 1.41 -0.81 -4.87
C GLY A 1 -0.11 -0.70 -4.79
N PRO A 2 -0.64 0.43 -4.33
CA PRO A 2 -2.08 0.69 -4.34
C PRO A 2 -2.65 0.75 -5.76
N LEU A 3 -3.89 0.27 -5.94
CA LEU A 3 -4.62 0.41 -7.19
C LEU A 3 -5.76 1.42 -7.02
N VAL A 4 -6.05 2.19 -8.06
CA VAL A 4 -7.33 2.88 -8.19
C VAL A 4 -8.24 1.98 -9.02
N VAL A 5 -9.34 1.58 -8.42
CA VAL A 5 -10.38 0.78 -9.09
C VAL A 5 -11.67 1.59 -9.17
N THR A 6 -12.47 1.30 -10.20
CA THR A 6 -13.74 1.97 -10.46
C THR A 6 -14.85 0.95 -10.57
N ARG A 7 -16.08 1.37 -10.36
CA ARG A 7 -17.24 0.59 -10.85
C ARG A 7 -17.10 0.36 -12.35
N LYS A 8 -17.59 -0.75 -12.81
CA LYS A 8 -17.46 -1.17 -14.21
C LYS A 8 -17.90 -0.08 -15.20
N GLY A 9 -17.04 0.20 -16.17
CA GLY A 9 -17.29 1.17 -17.23
C GLY A 9 -17.03 2.64 -16.88
N LEU A 10 -16.61 2.97 -15.65
CA LEU A 10 -16.23 4.34 -15.30
C LEU A 10 -14.76 4.56 -15.67
N THR A 11 -14.48 5.50 -16.56
CA THR A 11 -13.14 5.76 -17.12
C THR A 11 -12.48 7.05 -16.62
N ASN A 12 -13.21 7.90 -15.90
CA ASN A 12 -12.66 9.11 -15.28
C ASN A 12 -13.26 9.35 -13.89
N LEU A 13 -12.59 10.17 -13.09
CA LEU A 13 -12.96 10.40 -11.69
C LEU A 13 -13.63 11.76 -11.45
N LEU A 14 -13.95 12.51 -12.49
CA LEU A 14 -14.58 13.84 -12.33
C LEU A 14 -15.94 13.68 -11.65
N ASN A 15 -16.14 14.37 -10.54
CA ASN A 15 -17.33 14.32 -9.69
C ASN A 15 -17.65 12.92 -9.11
N ALA A 16 -16.69 11.98 -9.15
CA ALA A 16 -16.86 10.67 -8.58
C ALA A 16 -16.73 10.69 -7.04
N LYS A 17 -17.51 9.85 -6.36
CA LYS A 17 -17.34 9.56 -4.93
C LYS A 17 -16.24 8.54 -4.76
N ILE A 18 -15.14 8.93 -4.14
CA ILE A 18 -13.93 8.11 -4.01
C ILE A 18 -13.78 7.62 -2.57
N ALA A 19 -13.60 6.32 -2.38
CA ALA A 19 -13.18 5.75 -1.11
C ALA A 19 -11.66 5.60 -1.04
N THR A 20 -11.03 6.01 0.08
CA THR A 20 -9.61 5.74 0.33
C THR A 20 -9.38 5.11 1.70
N PRO A 21 -8.30 4.34 1.90
CA PRO A 21 -8.10 3.55 3.13
C PRO A 21 -7.67 4.38 4.34
N GLY A 22 -7.69 5.70 4.23
CA GLY A 22 -7.38 6.62 5.32
C GLY A 22 -6.51 7.79 4.88
N GLN A 23 -6.73 8.94 5.51
CA GLN A 23 -6.07 10.21 5.21
C GLN A 23 -4.53 10.14 5.30
N TYR A 24 -4.01 9.39 6.27
CA TYR A 24 -2.57 9.30 6.55
C TYR A 24 -1.92 8.03 5.98
N THR A 25 -2.46 7.51 4.89
CA THR A 25 -1.89 6.35 4.19
C THR A 25 -1.08 6.78 2.97
N THR A 26 -0.03 6.03 2.64
CA THR A 26 0.73 6.22 1.40
C THR A 26 -0.18 6.07 0.17
N ALA A 27 -1.19 5.21 0.25
CA ALA A 27 -2.17 5.01 -0.81
C ALA A 27 -2.95 6.30 -1.13
N HIS A 28 -3.44 6.99 -0.09
CA HIS A 28 -4.12 8.27 -0.24
C HIS A 28 -3.17 9.36 -0.76
N LEU A 29 -1.94 9.42 -0.23
CA LEU A 29 -0.92 10.36 -0.69
C LEU A 29 -0.62 10.19 -2.19
N LEU A 30 -0.41 8.97 -2.66
CA LEU A 30 -0.17 8.69 -4.08
C LEU A 30 -1.37 9.05 -4.95
N PHE A 31 -2.59 8.81 -4.46
CA PHE A 31 -3.81 9.25 -5.13
C PHE A 31 -3.82 10.78 -5.30
N LEU A 32 -3.55 11.54 -4.25
CA LEU A 32 -3.48 13.00 -4.31
C LEU A 32 -2.35 13.50 -5.23
N LEU A 33 -1.19 12.85 -5.21
CA LEU A 33 -0.09 13.16 -6.12
C LEU A 33 -0.44 12.95 -7.59
N ARG A 34 -1.27 11.95 -7.90
CA ARG A 34 -1.65 11.64 -9.28
C ARG A 34 -2.83 12.47 -9.78
N PHE A 35 -3.86 12.63 -8.94
CA PHE A 35 -5.15 13.21 -9.34
C PHE A 35 -5.44 14.57 -8.72
N GLY A 36 -4.71 14.96 -7.66
CA GLY A 36 -5.03 16.17 -6.88
C GLY A 36 -6.26 15.95 -5.98
N ASN A 37 -6.78 17.07 -5.47
CA ASN A 37 -7.97 17.08 -4.60
C ASN A 37 -9.23 17.45 -5.41
N LEU A 38 -9.51 16.73 -6.48
CA LEU A 38 -10.59 17.05 -7.44
C LEU A 38 -11.90 16.28 -7.21
N CYS A 39 -11.93 15.39 -6.22
CA CYS A 39 -13.01 14.43 -6.01
C CYS A 39 -13.60 14.54 -4.63
N ASP A 40 -14.82 14.05 -4.45
CA ASP A 40 -15.42 13.81 -3.14
C ASP A 40 -14.78 12.56 -2.52
N ILE A 41 -13.86 12.76 -1.55
CA ILE A 41 -13.06 11.70 -0.94
C ILE A 41 -13.61 11.35 0.43
N THR A 42 -13.96 10.09 0.63
CA THR A 42 -14.36 9.51 1.91
C THR A 42 -13.29 8.51 2.39
N HIS A 43 -12.91 8.60 3.67
CA HIS A 43 -11.98 7.66 4.29
C HIS A 43 -12.75 6.55 4.98
N VAL A 44 -12.47 5.30 4.61
CA VAL A 44 -13.10 4.10 5.18
C VAL A 44 -12.05 3.02 5.47
N ARG A 45 -12.41 1.97 6.18
CA ARG A 45 -11.53 0.82 6.33
C ARG A 45 -11.26 0.20 4.94
N PHE A 46 -10.05 -0.31 4.73
CA PHE A 46 -9.64 -0.82 3.41
C PHE A 46 -10.52 -1.98 2.90
N ASP A 47 -11.03 -2.81 3.79
CA ASP A 47 -11.91 -3.94 3.48
C ASP A 47 -13.36 -3.52 3.12
N GLU A 48 -13.76 -2.28 3.41
CA GLU A 48 -15.07 -1.73 3.05
C GLU A 48 -15.10 -1.10 1.65
N ILE A 49 -13.94 -0.85 1.03
CA ILE A 49 -13.85 -0.12 -0.23
C ILE A 49 -14.48 -0.92 -1.38
N LEU A 50 -14.05 -2.16 -1.61
CA LEU A 50 -14.57 -3.00 -2.69
C LEU A 50 -16.06 -3.31 -2.51
N PRO A 51 -16.55 -3.72 -1.33
CA PRO A 51 -17.99 -3.85 -1.09
C PRO A 51 -18.77 -2.56 -1.32
N GLY A 52 -18.21 -1.42 -0.90
CA GLY A 52 -18.84 -0.10 -1.09
C GLY A 52 -18.99 0.27 -2.57
N ILE A 53 -18.01 -0.03 -3.41
CA ILE A 53 -18.10 0.18 -4.86
C ILE A 53 -19.14 -0.76 -5.48
N ASN A 54 -19.08 -2.03 -5.13
CA ASN A 54 -20.02 -3.05 -5.65
C ASN A 54 -21.48 -2.73 -5.29
N ASN A 55 -21.71 -2.12 -4.11
CA ASN A 55 -23.03 -1.71 -3.63
C ASN A 55 -23.45 -0.31 -4.13
N GLY A 56 -22.63 0.38 -4.93
CA GLY A 56 -22.94 1.70 -5.48
C GLY A 56 -22.86 2.85 -4.47
N ILE A 57 -22.23 2.64 -3.32
CA ILE A 57 -21.97 3.70 -2.31
C ILE A 57 -20.88 4.64 -2.83
N PHE A 58 -19.85 4.07 -3.46
CA PHE A 58 -18.72 4.76 -4.07
C PHE A 58 -18.67 4.46 -5.59
N ASP A 59 -18.16 5.42 -6.35
CA ASP A 59 -17.92 5.24 -7.78
C ASP A 59 -16.56 4.61 -8.06
N ALA A 60 -15.59 4.88 -7.17
CA ALA A 60 -14.23 4.38 -7.26
C ALA A 60 -13.58 4.29 -5.88
N GLY A 61 -12.42 3.65 -5.81
CA GLY A 61 -11.66 3.57 -4.56
C GLY A 61 -10.19 3.25 -4.76
N VAL A 62 -9.41 3.59 -3.74
CA VAL A 62 -7.99 3.24 -3.66
C VAL A 62 -7.85 2.00 -2.81
N ILE A 63 -7.56 0.87 -3.43
CA ILE A 63 -7.41 -0.41 -2.73
C ILE A 63 -5.96 -0.75 -2.44
N ILE A 64 -5.76 -1.47 -1.34
CA ILE A 64 -4.46 -1.92 -0.81
C ILE A 64 -4.55 -3.37 -0.41
N HIS A 65 -3.45 -3.93 0.07
CA HIS A 65 -3.36 -5.30 0.56
C HIS A 65 -3.85 -6.33 -0.47
N GLU A 66 -4.57 -7.35 -0.03
CA GLU A 66 -5.14 -8.41 -0.85
C GLU A 66 -6.17 -7.93 -1.88
N GLY A 67 -6.79 -6.77 -1.65
CA GLY A 67 -7.77 -6.19 -2.56
C GLY A 67 -7.26 -6.09 -4.01
N ARG A 68 -5.94 -5.86 -4.22
CA ARG A 68 -5.36 -5.81 -5.56
C ARG A 68 -5.45 -7.13 -6.34
N PHE A 69 -5.64 -8.25 -5.67
CA PHE A 69 -5.74 -9.57 -6.30
C PHE A 69 -7.17 -10.01 -6.54
N ILE A 70 -8.15 -9.43 -5.79
CA ILE A 70 -9.54 -9.89 -5.77
C ILE A 70 -10.57 -8.86 -6.30
N TYR A 71 -10.14 -7.62 -6.66
CA TYR A 71 -11.08 -6.54 -7.06
C TYR A 71 -12.01 -6.93 -8.22
N HIS A 72 -11.58 -7.79 -9.12
CA HIS A 72 -12.39 -8.26 -10.25
C HIS A 72 -13.61 -9.09 -9.80
N GLN A 73 -13.56 -9.70 -8.60
CA GLN A 73 -14.70 -10.42 -8.00
C GLN A 73 -15.81 -9.46 -7.54
N TYR A 74 -15.48 -8.16 -7.37
CA TYR A 74 -16.41 -7.09 -6.98
C TYR A 74 -16.93 -6.28 -8.18
N ASN A 75 -16.83 -6.83 -9.40
CA ASN A 75 -17.28 -6.16 -10.62
C ASN A 75 -16.62 -4.78 -10.82
N CYS A 76 -15.36 -4.66 -10.43
CA CYS A 76 -14.55 -3.45 -10.56
C CYS A 76 -13.57 -3.57 -11.72
N ASP A 77 -13.29 -2.43 -12.36
CA ASP A 77 -12.22 -2.27 -13.35
C ASP A 77 -11.04 -1.54 -12.72
N MET A 78 -9.80 -1.92 -13.06
CA MET A 78 -8.62 -1.18 -12.66
C MET A 78 -8.45 0.05 -13.56
N LEU A 79 -8.48 1.25 -12.94
CA LEU A 79 -8.19 2.50 -13.64
C LEU A 79 -6.69 2.75 -13.77
N ILE A 80 -5.93 2.56 -12.68
CA ILE A 80 -4.48 2.76 -12.65
C ILE A 80 -3.84 2.01 -11.48
N ASP A 81 -2.64 1.47 -11.70
CA ASP A 81 -1.73 1.03 -10.65
C ASP A 81 -0.86 2.22 -10.22
N LEU A 82 -1.09 2.73 -9.01
CA LEU A 82 -0.33 3.88 -8.48
C LEU A 82 1.13 3.53 -8.18
N GLY A 83 1.43 2.26 -7.89
CA GLY A 83 2.80 1.80 -7.72
C GLY A 83 3.56 1.85 -9.05
N LYS A 84 2.98 1.27 -10.10
CA LYS A 84 3.57 1.33 -11.44
C LYS A 84 3.70 2.79 -11.93
N TRP A 85 2.68 3.60 -11.74
CA TRP A 85 2.76 5.03 -12.08
C TRP A 85 3.91 5.72 -11.35
N TRP A 86 4.11 5.45 -10.06
CA TRP A 86 5.22 6.00 -9.29
C TRP A 86 6.57 5.60 -9.87
N GLU A 87 6.76 4.33 -10.16
CA GLU A 87 8.00 3.80 -10.75
C GLU A 87 8.25 4.39 -12.14
N ASP A 88 7.23 4.49 -12.98
CA ASP A 88 7.33 5.08 -14.33
C ASP A 88 7.74 6.58 -14.29
N VAL A 89 7.25 7.34 -13.30
CA VAL A 89 7.52 8.79 -13.18
C VAL A 89 8.85 9.08 -12.49
N THR A 90 9.24 8.26 -11.51
CA THR A 90 10.41 8.57 -10.67
C THR A 90 11.61 7.67 -10.95
N GLY A 91 11.42 6.50 -11.53
CA GLY A 91 12.44 5.45 -11.65
C GLY A 91 12.85 4.85 -10.29
N LEU A 92 12.05 5.03 -9.24
CA LEU A 92 12.36 4.64 -7.87
C LEU A 92 11.33 3.66 -7.32
N PRO A 93 11.74 2.75 -6.40
CA PRO A 93 10.81 1.86 -5.72
C PRO A 93 9.78 2.67 -4.91
N ILE A 94 8.56 2.15 -4.82
CA ILE A 94 7.50 2.81 -4.07
C ILE A 94 7.72 2.66 -2.56
N PRO A 95 7.76 3.76 -1.76
CA PRO A 95 7.76 3.68 -0.31
C PRO A 95 6.34 3.40 0.19
N LEU A 96 6.08 2.23 0.78
CA LEU A 96 4.73 1.85 1.21
C LEU A 96 4.50 2.05 2.69
N GLY A 97 5.37 1.56 3.54
CA GLY A 97 5.20 1.63 4.98
C GLY A 97 6.54 1.62 5.72
N CYS A 98 6.49 1.86 7.02
CA CYS A 98 7.66 1.79 7.88
C CYS A 98 7.29 1.26 9.26
N ILE A 99 8.29 0.71 9.94
CA ILE A 99 8.20 0.40 11.38
C ILE A 99 8.72 1.62 12.14
N ALA A 100 7.88 2.19 12.99
CA ALA A 100 8.23 3.38 13.78
C ALA A 100 8.44 3.01 15.25
N ILE A 101 9.41 3.67 15.89
CA ILE A 101 9.67 3.55 17.32
C ILE A 101 9.46 4.91 18.01
N HIS A 102 8.81 4.89 19.17
CA HIS A 102 8.61 6.11 19.94
C HIS A 102 9.97 6.66 20.46
N LYS A 103 10.17 7.97 20.42
CA LYS A 103 11.45 8.63 20.80
C LYS A 103 12.00 8.21 22.16
N ARG A 104 11.15 7.94 23.16
CA ARG A 104 11.59 7.45 24.48
C ARG A 104 12.36 6.12 24.43
N HIS A 105 12.19 5.33 23.38
CA HIS A 105 12.85 4.05 23.15
C HIS A 105 13.93 4.11 22.07
N ALA A 106 14.34 5.31 21.65
CA ALA A 106 15.32 5.48 20.56
C ALA A 106 16.65 4.75 20.81
N HIS A 107 17.05 4.61 22.08
CA HIS A 107 18.25 3.86 22.48
C HIS A 107 18.19 2.37 22.10
N SER A 108 17.00 1.79 22.01
CA SER A 108 16.81 0.39 21.61
C SER A 108 16.72 0.20 20.09
N LYS A 109 16.71 1.29 19.30
CA LYS A 109 16.54 1.21 17.84
C LYS A 109 17.53 0.24 17.16
N PRO A 110 18.87 0.32 17.43
CA PRO A 110 19.81 -0.59 16.76
C PRO A 110 19.56 -2.06 17.05
N LEU A 111 19.17 -2.39 18.29
CA LEU A 111 18.85 -3.76 18.68
C LEU A 111 17.59 -4.26 17.97
N ILE A 112 16.54 -3.42 17.91
CA ILE A 112 15.28 -3.77 17.26
C ILE A 112 15.48 -3.94 15.75
N GLU A 113 16.24 -3.06 15.11
CA GLU A 113 16.57 -3.18 13.68
C GLU A 113 17.28 -4.50 13.40
N GLU A 114 18.24 -4.90 14.23
CA GLU A 114 18.95 -6.17 14.06
C GLU A 114 18.04 -7.38 14.30
N ILE A 115 17.17 -7.36 15.32
CA ILE A 115 16.21 -8.43 15.58
C ILE A 115 15.26 -8.60 14.37
N ILE A 116 14.72 -7.51 13.82
CA ILE A 116 13.84 -7.56 12.65
C ILE A 116 14.59 -8.11 11.43
N ARG A 117 15.80 -7.64 11.19
CA ARG A 117 16.64 -8.12 10.10
C ARG A 117 16.90 -9.63 10.20
N GLN A 118 17.28 -10.12 11.37
CA GLN A 118 17.50 -11.55 11.61
C GLN A 118 16.21 -12.36 11.46
N SER A 119 15.07 -11.82 11.90
CA SER A 119 13.77 -12.49 11.74
C SER A 119 13.39 -12.65 10.27
N ILE A 120 13.64 -11.62 9.42
CA ILE A 120 13.39 -11.71 7.98
C ILE A 120 14.30 -12.75 7.34
N LEU A 121 15.59 -12.76 7.66
CA LEU A 121 16.54 -13.73 7.12
C LEU A 121 16.16 -15.16 7.53
N TYR A 122 15.82 -15.37 8.80
CA TYR A 122 15.37 -16.67 9.30
C TYR A 122 14.11 -17.16 8.59
N ALA A 123 13.13 -16.27 8.38
CA ALA A 123 11.90 -16.63 7.67
C ALA A 123 12.14 -17.01 6.20
N ARG A 124 13.11 -16.36 5.53
CA ARG A 124 13.51 -16.71 4.16
C ARG A 124 14.19 -18.08 4.08
N GLU A 125 14.99 -18.43 5.08
CA GLU A 125 15.65 -19.74 5.17
C GLU A 125 14.71 -20.86 5.64
N ASN A 126 13.65 -20.51 6.39
CA ASN A 126 12.71 -21.43 7.01
C ASN A 126 11.24 -21.02 6.70
N PRO A 127 10.78 -21.10 5.44
CA PRO A 127 9.48 -20.57 5.02
C PRO A 127 8.28 -21.19 5.74
N ASP A 128 8.39 -22.43 6.18
CA ASP A 128 7.31 -23.13 6.90
C ASP A 128 7.23 -22.75 8.39
N ALA A 129 8.27 -22.15 8.97
CA ALA A 129 8.33 -21.88 10.42
C ALA A 129 7.24 -20.91 10.92
N SER A 130 6.76 -20.00 10.06
CA SER A 130 5.73 -19.01 10.41
C SER A 130 4.37 -19.27 9.73
N LYS A 131 4.26 -20.29 8.90
CA LYS A 131 3.11 -20.51 8.02
C LYS A 131 1.77 -20.65 8.77
N GLU A 132 1.74 -21.43 9.83
CA GLU A 132 0.53 -21.60 10.64
C GLU A 132 0.13 -20.29 11.33
N TYR A 133 1.10 -19.54 11.86
CA TYR A 133 0.85 -18.26 12.49
C TYR A 133 0.34 -17.22 11.49
N ILE A 134 0.91 -17.18 10.29
CA ILE A 134 0.45 -16.31 9.21
C ILE A 134 -0.99 -16.62 8.83
N ARG A 135 -1.33 -17.91 8.62
CA ARG A 135 -2.69 -18.33 8.30
C ARG A 135 -3.72 -17.96 9.38
N LEU A 136 -3.32 -18.03 10.65
CA LEU A 136 -4.19 -17.65 11.77
C LEU A 136 -4.57 -16.15 11.72
N LEU A 137 -3.69 -15.30 11.21
CA LEU A 137 -3.88 -13.85 11.19
C LEU A 137 -4.27 -13.30 9.82
N ALA A 138 -4.13 -14.08 8.75
CA ALA A 138 -4.47 -13.67 7.41
C ALA A 138 -5.99 -13.55 7.24
N GLN A 139 -6.45 -12.51 6.56
CA GLN A 139 -7.86 -12.37 6.17
C GLN A 139 -8.16 -13.19 4.91
N GLU A 140 -7.18 -13.34 4.04
CA GLU A 140 -7.22 -14.22 2.87
C GLU A 140 -6.61 -15.58 3.24
N LEU A 141 -7.25 -16.67 2.84
CA LEU A 141 -6.85 -18.04 3.18
C LEU A 141 -6.16 -18.78 2.02
N ASP A 142 -6.13 -18.21 0.82
CA ASP A 142 -5.39 -18.76 -0.31
C ASP A 142 -3.88 -18.55 -0.11
N ASP A 143 -3.14 -19.65 -0.01
CA ASP A 143 -1.69 -19.63 0.22
C ASP A 143 -0.93 -18.86 -0.88
N THR A 144 -1.42 -18.90 -2.11
CA THR A 144 -0.79 -18.19 -3.23
C THR A 144 -0.92 -16.67 -3.07
N VAL A 145 -2.10 -16.21 -2.65
CA VAL A 145 -2.36 -14.79 -2.38
C VAL A 145 -1.55 -14.32 -1.17
N ILE A 146 -1.48 -15.13 -0.11
CA ILE A 146 -0.65 -14.85 1.06
C ILE A 146 0.83 -14.71 0.66
N GLN A 147 1.36 -15.63 -0.15
CA GLN A 147 2.75 -15.57 -0.59
C GLN A 147 3.02 -14.35 -1.47
N GLN A 148 2.14 -14.05 -2.43
CA GLN A 148 2.27 -12.84 -3.26
C GLN A 148 2.27 -11.55 -2.43
N HIS A 149 1.48 -11.52 -1.35
CA HIS A 149 1.47 -10.40 -0.41
C HIS A 149 2.81 -10.29 0.33
N ILE A 150 3.34 -11.41 0.85
CA ILE A 150 4.64 -11.43 1.53
C ILE A 150 5.74 -10.95 0.59
N ASP A 151 5.83 -11.49 -0.62
CA ASP A 151 6.87 -11.16 -1.60
C ASP A 151 6.83 -9.67 -2.01
N LEU A 152 5.62 -9.09 -2.06
CA LEU A 152 5.46 -7.68 -2.37
C LEU A 152 5.95 -6.75 -1.25
N TYR A 153 5.68 -7.09 0.02
CA TYR A 153 5.92 -6.19 1.16
C TYR A 153 7.18 -6.50 1.95
N VAL A 154 7.68 -7.74 1.90
CA VAL A 154 8.90 -8.18 2.62
C VAL A 154 9.99 -8.51 1.61
N ASN A 155 10.71 -7.48 1.16
CA ASN A 155 11.74 -7.56 0.15
C ASN A 155 13.09 -7.03 0.68
N ASP A 156 14.06 -6.77 -0.20
CA ASP A 156 15.40 -6.32 0.22
C ASP A 156 15.38 -4.92 0.87
N PHE A 157 14.42 -4.06 0.51
CA PHE A 157 14.23 -2.77 1.19
C PHE A 157 13.75 -2.94 2.64
N SER A 158 13.15 -4.09 2.99
CA SER A 158 12.81 -4.44 4.38
C SER A 158 14.04 -4.79 5.20
N LEU A 159 15.13 -5.23 4.57
CA LEU A 159 16.42 -5.49 5.22
C LEU A 159 17.27 -4.22 5.33
N SER A 160 17.29 -3.40 4.28
CA SER A 160 18.01 -2.12 4.24
C SER A 160 17.46 -1.22 3.14
N LEU A 161 17.19 0.02 3.45
CA LEU A 161 16.73 1.01 2.45
C LEU A 161 17.81 1.32 1.40
N GLY A 162 19.08 1.27 1.77
CA GLY A 162 20.17 1.69 0.92
C GLY A 162 20.01 3.13 0.41
N THR A 163 20.84 3.53 -0.53
CA THR A 163 20.77 4.87 -1.14
C THR A 163 19.48 5.07 -1.97
N THR A 164 19.05 4.03 -2.66
CA THR A 164 17.86 4.05 -3.53
C THR A 164 16.57 4.23 -2.72
N GLY A 165 16.40 3.48 -1.63
CA GLY A 165 15.23 3.62 -0.77
C GLY A 165 15.18 4.98 -0.06
N ILE A 166 16.33 5.49 0.40
CA ILE A 166 16.43 6.84 0.97
C ILE A 166 16.03 7.89 -0.07
N LYS A 167 16.55 7.79 -1.30
CA LYS A 167 16.17 8.69 -2.40
C LYS A 167 14.67 8.64 -2.68
N ALA A 168 14.06 7.45 -2.68
CA ALA A 168 12.61 7.30 -2.88
C ALA A 168 11.79 8.05 -1.83
N LEU A 169 12.18 7.95 -0.54
CA LEU A 169 11.53 8.69 0.55
C LEU A 169 11.67 10.20 0.39
N HIS A 170 12.86 10.70 0.02
CA HIS A 170 13.09 12.12 -0.23
C HIS A 170 12.23 12.63 -1.40
N THR A 171 12.22 11.89 -2.52
CA THR A 171 11.42 12.24 -3.70
C THR A 171 9.92 12.28 -3.37
N LEU A 172 9.40 11.31 -2.60
CA LEU A 172 8.01 11.30 -2.16
C LEU A 172 7.66 12.55 -1.34
N LYS A 173 8.53 12.90 -0.38
CA LYS A 173 8.38 14.11 0.44
C LYS A 173 8.38 15.38 -0.42
N GLU A 174 9.35 15.54 -1.30
CA GLU A 174 9.48 16.72 -2.19
C GLU A 174 8.26 16.86 -3.10
N MET A 175 7.80 15.78 -3.72
CA MET A 175 6.58 15.80 -4.55
C MET A 175 5.34 16.21 -3.76
N ALA A 176 5.20 15.73 -2.52
CA ALA A 176 4.08 16.08 -1.65
C ALA A 176 4.12 17.57 -1.24
N GLN A 177 5.31 18.08 -0.92
CA GLN A 177 5.52 19.50 -0.61
C GLN A 177 5.23 20.41 -1.82
N CYS A 178 5.71 20.05 -3.00
CA CYS A 178 5.45 20.81 -4.24
C CYS A 178 3.95 20.85 -4.60
N ARG A 179 3.17 19.88 -4.17
CA ARG A 179 1.72 19.83 -4.35
C ARG A 179 0.94 20.47 -3.19
N GLY A 180 1.61 20.99 -2.17
CA GLY A 180 0.96 21.58 -1.00
C GLY A 180 0.13 20.60 -0.18
N ILE A 181 0.50 19.32 -0.18
CA ILE A 181 -0.21 18.28 0.60
C ILE A 181 0.20 18.35 2.08
N PHE A 182 1.44 18.80 2.37
CA PHE A 182 1.94 19.18 3.72
C PHE A 182 3.05 20.21 3.66
#